data_49d5c24958e0de9087d7c253c1f86e54
#
_entry.id   49d5c24958e0de9087d7c253c1f86e54
#
_cell.length_a   1.000
_cell.length_b   1.000
_cell.length_c   1.000
_cell.angle_alpha   90.00
_cell.angle_beta   90.00
_cell.angle_gamma   90.00
#
_symmetry.space_group_name_H-M   'P 1'
#
loop_
_entity.id
_entity.type
_entity.pdbx_description
1 polymer ?
#
loop_
_entity_poly.entity_id
_entity_poly.type
_entity_poly.pdbx_seq_one_letter_code
_entity_poly.pdbx_strand_id
1 'polypeptide(L)'
;MQEISREPLSEFTMENTEIFRTAEPRYRSFAGITGYQLHNWYRNHKYCGRCGSLMDRDGRERMLRCGECGNMEYPKICPAVIIGLTDGNRILMSKYAGRSYKKYALLAGFTEIGETVEETVAREVMEEVGLKVKNIR
;
A
#
# COMPACT_ATOMS: atom_id res chain seq x y z
N MET A 1 24.65 -0.27 3.68
CA MET A 1 23.84 0.98 3.72
C MET A 1 24.63 1.97 4.56
N GLN A 2 25.15 3.05 3.97
CA GLN A 2 25.79 4.11 4.75
C GLN A 2 24.74 4.75 5.65
N GLU A 3 24.96 4.77 6.96
CA GLU A 3 24.18 5.59 7.88
C GLU A 3 24.40 7.06 7.50
N ILE A 4 23.34 7.75 7.19
CA ILE A 4 23.37 9.20 7.00
C ILE A 4 23.62 9.80 8.39
N SER A 5 24.71 10.57 8.55
CA SER A 5 24.95 11.27 9.79
C SER A 5 23.77 12.21 10.10
N ARG A 6 23.41 12.32 11.38
CA ARG A 6 22.26 13.15 11.80
C ARG A 6 22.57 14.66 11.76
N GLU A 7 23.84 15.05 11.63
CA GLU A 7 24.25 16.45 11.59
C GLU A 7 23.65 17.29 10.47
N PRO A 8 23.54 16.78 9.20
CA PRO A 8 22.89 17.55 8.13
C PRO A 8 21.38 17.69 8.28
N LEU A 9 20.77 17.05 9.29
CA LEU A 9 19.31 17.03 9.47
C LEU A 9 18.83 17.96 10.60
N SER A 10 19.71 18.82 11.16
CA SER A 10 19.35 19.73 12.25
C SER A 10 18.25 20.74 11.90
N GLU A 11 18.07 21.03 10.61
CA GLU A 11 17.03 21.92 10.10
C GLU A 11 15.70 21.20 9.80
N PHE A 12 15.66 19.86 9.96
CA PHE A 12 14.48 19.06 9.66
C PHE A 12 13.83 18.54 10.95
N THR A 13 12.51 18.54 10.95
CA THR A 13 11.70 17.92 12.00
C THR A 13 11.23 16.55 11.58
N MET A 14 11.16 15.62 12.54
CA MET A 14 10.55 14.30 12.31
C MET A 14 9.05 14.42 12.32
N GLU A 15 8.41 14.01 11.23
CA GLU A 15 6.98 14.05 11.06
C GLU A 15 6.39 12.64 10.83
N ASN A 16 5.11 12.48 11.14
CA ASN A 16 4.39 11.27 10.79
C ASN A 16 4.18 11.22 9.28
N THR A 17 4.27 10.02 8.68
CA THR A 17 4.04 9.82 7.24
C THR A 17 2.64 10.26 6.76
N GLU A 18 1.69 10.43 7.66
CA GLU A 18 0.38 11.01 7.34
C GLU A 18 0.44 12.43 6.77
N ILE A 19 1.54 13.17 7.02
CA ILE A 19 1.78 14.48 6.42
C ILE A 19 1.69 14.44 4.88
N PHE A 20 2.09 13.33 4.25
CA PHE A 20 2.01 13.17 2.80
C PHE A 20 0.58 13.17 2.23
N ARG A 21 -0.45 13.02 3.09
CA ARG A 21 -1.85 13.11 2.67
C ARG A 21 -2.32 14.53 2.40
N THR A 22 -1.70 15.52 3.05
CA THR A 22 -2.17 16.92 3.04
C THR A 22 -1.10 17.93 2.65
N ALA A 23 0.19 17.57 2.72
CA ALA A 23 1.28 18.51 2.41
C ALA A 23 1.27 18.93 0.94
N GLU A 24 1.63 20.19 0.72
CA GLU A 24 1.78 20.79 -0.60
C GLU A 24 3.27 21.16 -0.85
N PRO A 25 3.69 21.21 -2.10
CA PRO A 25 2.94 20.81 -3.29
C PRO A 25 2.83 19.28 -3.45
N ARG A 26 1.71 18.79 -4.00
CA ARG A 26 1.36 17.37 -4.10
C ARG A 26 2.43 16.49 -4.72
N TYR A 27 3.18 16.97 -5.69
CA TYR A 27 4.25 16.17 -6.31
C TYR A 27 5.37 15.82 -5.31
N ARG A 28 5.68 16.70 -4.33
CA ARG A 28 6.65 16.39 -3.27
C ARG A 28 6.11 15.35 -2.32
N SER A 29 4.85 15.46 -1.94
CA SER A 29 4.16 14.46 -1.12
C SER A 29 4.15 13.08 -1.79
N PHE A 30 3.86 13.04 -3.10
CA PHE A 30 3.91 11.81 -3.88
C PHE A 30 5.34 11.22 -3.95
N ALA A 31 6.35 12.05 -4.18
CA ALA A 31 7.75 11.60 -4.17
C ALA A 31 8.16 11.08 -2.78
N GLY A 32 7.77 11.78 -1.72
CA GLY A 32 8.05 11.40 -0.33
C GLY A 32 7.43 10.06 0.05
N ILE A 33 6.14 9.86 -0.20
CA ILE A 33 5.49 8.58 0.11
C ILE A 33 6.03 7.43 -0.76
N THR A 34 6.35 7.70 -2.03
CA THR A 34 6.98 6.70 -2.91
C THR A 34 8.36 6.29 -2.38
N GLY A 35 9.19 7.26 -1.98
CA GLY A 35 10.49 7.00 -1.36
C GLY A 35 10.36 6.20 -0.07
N TYR A 36 9.38 6.53 0.78
CA TYR A 36 9.10 5.81 2.01
C TYR A 36 8.69 4.35 1.75
N GLN A 37 7.82 4.11 0.77
CA GLN A 37 7.39 2.75 0.38
C GLN A 37 8.58 1.91 -0.11
N LEU A 38 9.41 2.47 -0.99
CA LEU A 38 10.61 1.79 -1.50
C LEU A 38 11.63 1.54 -0.39
N HIS A 39 11.84 2.51 0.52
CA HIS A 39 12.72 2.33 1.68
C HIS A 39 12.28 1.15 2.54
N ASN A 40 10.98 1.08 2.86
CA ASN A 40 10.42 -0.01 3.65
C ASN A 40 10.54 -1.35 2.93
N TRP A 41 10.28 -1.38 1.63
CA TRP A 41 10.46 -2.59 0.84
C TRP A 41 11.91 -3.09 0.90
N TYR A 42 12.91 -2.26 0.63
CA TYR A 42 14.33 -2.64 0.75
C TYR A 42 14.71 -3.08 2.16
N ARG A 43 14.18 -2.42 3.18
CA ARG A 43 14.46 -2.75 4.58
C ARG A 43 13.89 -4.11 4.97
N ASN A 44 12.70 -4.44 4.46
CA ASN A 44 11.96 -5.64 4.85
C ASN A 44 12.34 -6.88 4.01
N HIS A 45 13.00 -6.69 2.86
CA HIS A 45 13.39 -7.78 1.96
C HIS A 45 14.91 -7.99 1.93
N LYS A 46 15.57 -7.83 3.06
CA LYS A 46 17.03 -8.03 3.17
C LYS A 46 17.45 -9.48 2.93
N TYR A 47 16.60 -10.43 3.26
CA TYR A 47 16.90 -11.85 3.17
C TYR A 47 15.96 -12.52 2.16
N CYS A 48 16.51 -13.48 1.43
CA CYS A 48 15.78 -14.25 0.46
C CYS A 48 14.71 -15.12 1.14
N GLY A 49 13.45 -14.95 0.75
CA GLY A 49 12.34 -15.76 1.27
C GLY A 49 12.41 -17.25 0.87
N ARG A 50 13.31 -17.62 -0.06
CA ARG A 50 13.49 -18.99 -0.53
C ARG A 50 14.61 -19.74 0.21
N CYS A 51 15.77 -19.11 0.40
CA CYS A 51 16.95 -19.77 0.97
C CYS A 51 17.55 -19.08 2.20
N GLY A 52 17.02 -17.92 2.60
CA GLY A 52 17.49 -17.18 3.77
C GLY A 52 18.74 -16.35 3.58
N SER A 53 19.42 -16.44 2.42
CA SER A 53 20.65 -15.68 2.13
C SER A 53 20.37 -14.19 1.93
N LEU A 54 21.39 -13.37 2.11
CA LEU A 54 21.27 -11.92 1.90
C LEU A 54 20.95 -11.63 0.43
N MET A 55 20.06 -10.64 0.22
CA MET A 55 19.67 -10.20 -1.12
C MET A 55 20.51 -9.00 -1.56
N ASP A 56 20.94 -9.00 -2.81
CA ASP A 56 21.66 -7.90 -3.44
C ASP A 56 20.72 -7.04 -4.30
N ARG A 57 21.06 -5.75 -4.41
CA ARG A 57 20.36 -4.86 -5.34
C ARG A 57 20.82 -5.15 -6.76
N ASP A 58 19.89 -5.33 -7.67
CA ASP A 58 20.22 -5.42 -9.09
C ASP A 58 20.65 -4.04 -9.62
N GLY A 59 21.63 -4.04 -10.54
CA GLY A 59 22.18 -2.81 -11.11
C GLY A 59 21.40 -2.27 -12.32
N ARG A 60 20.47 -3.05 -12.87
CA ARG A 60 19.70 -2.70 -14.08
C ARG A 60 18.25 -2.44 -13.79
N GLU A 61 17.68 -3.19 -12.85
CA GLU A 61 16.26 -3.12 -12.52
C GLU A 61 16.05 -2.80 -11.03
N ARG A 62 14.88 -2.28 -10.73
CA ARG A 62 14.45 -2.06 -9.34
C ARG A 62 13.98 -3.37 -8.74
N MET A 63 14.93 -4.26 -8.47
CA MET A 63 14.67 -5.55 -7.83
C MET A 63 15.80 -5.91 -6.87
N LEU A 64 15.56 -6.91 -6.06
CA LEU A 64 16.57 -7.62 -5.29
C LEU A 64 16.80 -9.00 -5.91
N ARG A 65 18.04 -9.42 -5.96
CA ARG A 65 18.43 -10.75 -6.48
C ARG A 65 19.22 -11.49 -5.40
N CYS A 66 18.89 -12.74 -5.22
CA CYS A 66 19.67 -13.64 -4.39
C CYS A 66 20.85 -14.20 -5.17
N GLY A 67 22.08 -13.95 -4.70
CA GLY A 67 23.30 -14.48 -5.30
C GLY A 67 23.39 -16.01 -5.22
N GLU A 68 22.80 -16.61 -4.17
CA GLU A 68 22.88 -18.05 -3.92
C GLU A 68 21.87 -18.88 -4.75
N CYS A 69 20.60 -18.49 -4.77
CA CYS A 69 19.54 -19.31 -5.40
C CYS A 69 18.89 -18.65 -6.62
N GLY A 70 19.33 -17.46 -7.02
CA GLY A 70 18.82 -16.72 -8.17
C GLY A 70 17.40 -16.15 -7.98
N ASN A 71 16.78 -16.28 -6.81
CA ASN A 71 15.45 -15.72 -6.55
C ASN A 71 15.44 -14.20 -6.77
N MET A 72 14.39 -13.72 -7.40
CA MET A 72 14.18 -12.29 -7.68
C MET A 72 12.98 -11.78 -6.92
N GLU A 73 13.11 -10.59 -6.34
CA GLU A 73 12.05 -9.93 -5.59
C GLU A 73 11.87 -8.51 -6.11
N TYR A 74 10.65 -8.18 -6.50
CA TYR A 74 10.26 -6.85 -6.98
C TYR A 74 9.46 -6.09 -5.92
N PRO A 75 9.42 -4.74 -5.97
CA PRO A 75 8.56 -3.97 -5.07
C PRO A 75 7.11 -4.40 -5.19
N LYS A 76 6.48 -4.70 -4.03
CA LYS A 76 5.07 -5.11 -3.97
C LYS A 76 4.13 -3.97 -4.30
N ILE A 77 3.12 -4.28 -5.10
CA ILE A 77 1.92 -3.47 -5.30
C ILE A 77 0.77 -4.29 -4.75
N CYS A 78 -0.08 -3.66 -3.92
CA CYS A 78 -1.28 -4.29 -3.37
C CYS A 78 -2.50 -3.54 -3.90
N PRO A 79 -3.07 -3.94 -5.06
CA PRO A 79 -4.25 -3.31 -5.61
C PRO A 79 -5.41 -3.40 -4.62
N ALA A 80 -6.18 -2.32 -4.52
CA ALA A 80 -7.34 -2.26 -3.65
C ALA A 80 -8.46 -1.49 -4.34
N VAL A 81 -9.69 -1.84 -4.01
CA VAL A 81 -10.89 -1.12 -4.44
C VAL A 81 -11.44 -0.27 -3.30
N ILE A 82 -12.03 0.88 -3.65
CA ILE A 82 -12.88 1.67 -2.76
C ILE A 82 -14.24 1.77 -3.43
N ILE A 83 -15.29 1.32 -2.74
CA ILE A 83 -16.58 1.00 -3.35
C ILE A 83 -17.64 1.99 -2.88
N GLY A 84 -18.18 2.79 -3.79
CA GLY A 84 -19.39 3.59 -3.58
C GLY A 84 -20.64 2.76 -3.87
N LEU A 85 -21.12 2.00 -2.90
CA LEU A 85 -22.33 1.19 -3.05
C LEU A 85 -23.57 2.05 -2.92
N THR A 86 -24.39 2.13 -4.00
CA THR A 86 -25.55 3.01 -4.06
C THR A 86 -26.85 2.23 -4.33
N ASP A 87 -27.95 2.77 -3.79
CA ASP A 87 -29.31 2.36 -4.10
C ASP A 87 -30.17 3.62 -4.31
N GLY A 88 -30.47 3.94 -5.56
CA GLY A 88 -31.09 5.21 -5.93
C GLY A 88 -30.26 6.40 -5.53
N ASN A 89 -30.78 7.23 -4.63
CA ASN A 89 -30.10 8.42 -4.09
C ASN A 89 -29.37 8.17 -2.75
N ARG A 90 -29.26 6.93 -2.30
CA ARG A 90 -28.62 6.54 -1.06
C ARG A 90 -27.26 5.93 -1.35
N ILE A 91 -26.30 6.15 -0.45
CA ILE A 91 -24.98 5.52 -0.46
C ILE A 91 -24.77 4.77 0.86
N LEU A 92 -24.23 3.55 0.77
CA LEU A 92 -23.86 2.79 1.95
C LEU A 92 -22.51 3.26 2.46
N MET A 93 -22.45 3.55 3.76
CA MET A 93 -21.23 3.94 4.44
C MET A 93 -21.07 3.14 5.72
N SER A 94 -19.85 2.73 6.00
CA SER A 94 -19.46 2.01 7.23
C SER A 94 -18.89 2.96 8.28
N LYS A 95 -18.85 2.49 9.53
CA LYS A 95 -18.17 3.17 10.64
C LYS A 95 -17.47 2.13 11.50
N TYR A 96 -16.20 2.37 11.77
CA TYR A 96 -15.41 1.44 12.57
C TYR A 96 -15.84 1.45 14.04
N ALA A 97 -16.28 0.29 14.53
CA ALA A 97 -16.55 0.09 15.95
C ALA A 97 -15.22 -0.01 16.73
N GLY A 98 -15.16 0.66 17.89
CA GLY A 98 -14.01 0.54 18.81
C GLY A 98 -12.69 1.16 18.37
N ARG A 99 -12.59 1.76 17.17
CA ARG A 99 -11.36 2.41 16.68
C ARG A 99 -11.36 3.92 16.96
N SER A 100 -10.17 4.52 16.98
CA SER A 100 -9.99 5.98 17.12
C SER A 100 -10.56 6.77 15.94
N TYR A 101 -10.57 6.18 14.74
CA TYR A 101 -11.14 6.80 13.55
C TYR A 101 -12.68 6.80 13.64
N LYS A 102 -13.27 8.00 13.76
CA LYS A 102 -14.71 8.18 13.99
C LYS A 102 -15.51 8.63 12.76
N LYS A 103 -14.84 8.87 11.62
CA LYS A 103 -15.49 9.29 10.37
C LYS A 103 -16.13 8.08 9.68
N TYR A 104 -17.10 8.36 8.80
CA TYR A 104 -17.64 7.36 7.89
C TYR A 104 -16.62 7.00 6.82
N ALA A 105 -16.67 5.76 6.37
CA ALA A 105 -15.84 5.21 5.31
C ALA A 105 -16.71 4.48 4.28
N LEU A 106 -16.22 4.44 3.05
CA LEU A 106 -16.74 3.53 2.03
C LEU A 106 -16.19 2.12 2.27
N LEU A 107 -16.83 1.11 1.72
CA LEU A 107 -16.31 -0.26 1.71
C LEU A 107 -15.00 -0.28 0.91
N ALA A 108 -14.05 -1.06 1.32
CA ALA A 108 -12.75 -1.16 0.65
C ALA A 108 -12.06 -2.47 0.97
N GLY A 109 -11.43 -3.06 -0.04
CA GLY A 109 -10.66 -4.28 0.16
C GLY A 109 -9.59 -4.49 -0.89
N PHE A 110 -8.73 -5.47 -0.65
CA PHE A 110 -7.65 -5.81 -1.56
C PHE A 110 -8.11 -6.78 -2.65
N THR A 111 -7.59 -6.57 -3.87
CA THR A 111 -7.76 -7.54 -4.96
C THR A 111 -6.92 -8.78 -4.67
N GLU A 112 -7.50 -9.95 -4.82
CA GLU A 112 -6.81 -11.22 -4.71
C GLU A 112 -6.24 -11.69 -6.06
N ILE A 113 -5.28 -12.62 -6.00
CA ILE A 113 -4.67 -13.17 -7.22
C ILE A 113 -5.73 -13.89 -8.05
N GLY A 114 -5.87 -13.47 -9.31
CA GLY A 114 -6.82 -14.05 -10.25
C GLY A 114 -8.17 -13.34 -10.33
N GLU A 115 -8.42 -12.37 -9.48
CA GLU A 115 -9.65 -11.57 -9.55
C GLU A 115 -9.52 -10.40 -10.54
N THR A 116 -10.62 -10.12 -11.22
CA THR A 116 -10.85 -8.81 -11.85
C THR A 116 -11.27 -7.78 -10.79
N VAL A 117 -11.21 -6.50 -11.12
CA VAL A 117 -11.66 -5.42 -10.23
C VAL A 117 -13.14 -5.59 -9.86
N GLU A 118 -13.98 -6.00 -10.82
CA GLU A 118 -15.40 -6.25 -10.62
C GLU A 118 -15.67 -7.44 -9.69
N GLU A 119 -14.90 -8.51 -9.82
CA GLU A 119 -14.97 -9.67 -8.93
C GLU A 119 -14.56 -9.30 -7.51
N THR A 120 -13.48 -8.52 -7.35
CA THR A 120 -13.08 -7.98 -6.06
C THR A 120 -14.20 -7.16 -5.41
N VAL A 121 -14.85 -6.26 -6.17
CA VAL A 121 -15.99 -5.45 -5.68
C VAL A 121 -17.13 -6.35 -5.23
N ALA A 122 -17.47 -7.36 -6.03
CA ALA A 122 -18.58 -8.27 -5.71
C ALA A 122 -18.30 -9.10 -4.45
N ARG A 123 -17.06 -9.60 -4.30
CA ARG A 123 -16.62 -10.37 -3.13
C ARG A 123 -16.61 -9.49 -1.88
N GLU A 124 -15.93 -8.34 -1.91
CA GLU A 124 -15.81 -7.46 -0.74
C GLU A 124 -17.15 -6.97 -0.23
N VAL A 125 -18.09 -6.60 -1.13
CA VAL A 125 -19.44 -6.21 -0.71
C VAL A 125 -20.19 -7.38 -0.09
N MET A 126 -20.04 -8.59 -0.62
CA MET A 126 -20.67 -9.78 -0.06
C MET A 126 -20.10 -10.10 1.34
N GLU A 127 -18.77 -10.01 1.51
CA GLU A 127 -18.09 -10.33 2.77
C GLU A 127 -18.40 -9.30 3.87
N GLU A 128 -18.35 -8.00 3.53
CA GLU A 128 -18.51 -6.96 4.55
C GLU A 128 -19.99 -6.69 4.92
N VAL A 129 -20.91 -6.79 3.97
CA VAL A 129 -22.30 -6.36 4.19
C VAL A 129 -23.38 -7.35 3.70
N GLY A 130 -22.99 -8.49 3.12
CA GLY A 130 -23.92 -9.55 2.71
C GLY A 130 -24.80 -9.19 1.51
N LEU A 131 -24.40 -8.22 0.69
CA LEU A 131 -25.20 -7.75 -0.44
C LEU A 131 -24.62 -8.22 -1.79
N LYS A 132 -25.53 -8.53 -2.73
CA LYS A 132 -25.14 -8.74 -4.13
C LYS A 132 -25.21 -7.43 -4.89
N VAL A 133 -24.15 -7.15 -5.64
CA VAL A 133 -24.04 -5.94 -6.46
C VAL A 133 -24.33 -6.19 -7.93
N LYS A 134 -24.73 -5.14 -8.61
CA LYS A 134 -24.92 -5.10 -10.07
C LYS A 134 -24.49 -3.73 -10.59
N ASN A 135 -24.31 -3.62 -11.92
CA ASN A 135 -23.96 -2.35 -12.58
C ASN A 135 -22.65 -1.74 -12.04
N ILE A 136 -21.64 -2.59 -11.82
CA ILE A 136 -20.29 -2.16 -11.41
C ILE A 136 -19.69 -1.34 -12.56
N ARG A 137 -19.11 -0.16 -12.24
CA ARG A 137 -18.52 0.75 -13.22
C ARG A 137 -17.51 1.71 -12.57
#